data_564ca901931c4c08ae6bb372ca555679
#
_entry.id   564ca901931c4c08ae6bb372ca555679
#
_cell.length_a   1.000
_cell.length_b   1.000
_cell.length_c   1.000
_cell.angle_alpha   90.00
_cell.angle_beta   90.00
_cell.angle_gamma   90.00
#
_symmetry.space_group_name_H-M   'P 1'
#
loop_
_entity.id
_entity.type
_entity.pdbx_description
1 polymer ?
#
loop_
_entity_poly.entity_id
_entity_poly.type
_entity_poly.pdbx_seq_one_letter_code
_entity_poly.pdbx_strand_id
1 'polypeptide(L)'
;MLRSVLYSLGSRFVKVYSKVMFRMDIFRHSHIPTGAKIIVANHPTTTDPFILTSISNGQASVLIKDVLFDIPIFGKYLHLAGHIPVVKGKGTEAFEEALEKLKKGITVIVFIEGDLSKFLHKVSKPKTGAIRLALLSGRPLIPIGISVKRKNIRLMKSIIKGVQEWGKWYFRGPYAITIGKPISLKGGVGNWDNVKKLSSKLGGIISLLEKDGAKRLLINH
;
A
#
# COMPACT_ATOMS: atom_id res chain seq x y z
N MET A 1 23.27 -0.81 7.22
CA MET A 1 23.86 -0.83 5.89
C MET A 1 23.21 -1.89 4.98
N LEU A 2 23.24 -3.19 5.30
CA LEU A 2 22.67 -4.27 4.46
C LEU A 2 21.18 -4.07 4.10
N ARG A 3 20.33 -3.64 5.07
CA ARG A 3 18.89 -3.39 4.85
C ARG A 3 18.63 -2.31 3.79
N SER A 4 19.35 -1.21 3.82
CA SER A 4 19.20 -0.13 2.84
C SER A 4 19.66 -0.54 1.44
N VAL A 5 20.70 -1.36 1.35
CA VAL A 5 21.21 -1.90 0.09
C VAL A 5 20.19 -2.85 -0.54
N LEU A 6 19.67 -3.82 0.22
CA LEU A 6 18.67 -4.77 -0.26
C LEU A 6 17.37 -4.08 -0.68
N TYR A 7 16.91 -3.11 0.10
CA TYR A 7 15.76 -2.29 -0.26
C TYR A 7 16.00 -1.53 -1.57
N SER A 8 17.18 -0.92 -1.72
CA SER A 8 17.55 -0.18 -2.93
C SER A 8 17.62 -1.07 -4.18
N LEU A 9 18.23 -2.26 -4.06
CA LEU A 9 18.31 -3.23 -5.14
C LEU A 9 16.91 -3.74 -5.54
N GLY A 10 16.09 -4.14 -4.57
CA GLY A 10 14.72 -4.57 -4.83
C GLY A 10 13.88 -3.45 -5.47
N SER A 11 13.98 -2.22 -4.97
CA SER A 11 13.29 -1.07 -5.55
C SER A 11 13.74 -0.77 -6.98
N ARG A 12 15.05 -0.87 -7.28
CA ARG A 12 15.56 -0.72 -8.65
C ARG A 12 15.03 -1.80 -9.58
N PHE A 13 15.08 -3.05 -9.16
CA PHE A 13 14.53 -4.17 -9.94
C PHE A 13 13.06 -3.94 -10.27
N VAL A 14 12.24 -3.59 -9.27
CA VAL A 14 10.82 -3.30 -9.46
C VAL A 14 10.62 -2.10 -10.40
N LYS A 15 11.42 -1.05 -10.29
CA LYS A 15 11.35 0.11 -11.21
C LYS A 15 11.62 -0.29 -12.66
N VAL A 16 12.66 -1.07 -12.90
CA VAL A 16 13.00 -1.56 -14.26
C VAL A 16 11.89 -2.47 -14.78
N TYR A 17 11.47 -3.46 -13.98
CA TYR A 17 10.37 -4.34 -14.32
C TYR A 17 9.09 -3.57 -14.65
N SER A 18 8.74 -2.60 -13.80
CA SER A 18 7.53 -1.78 -14.02
C SER A 18 7.60 -0.96 -15.29
N LYS A 19 8.77 -0.42 -15.62
CA LYS A 19 8.99 0.36 -16.86
C LYS A 19 8.83 -0.50 -18.10
N VAL A 20 9.25 -1.77 -18.05
CA VAL A 20 9.20 -2.70 -19.18
C VAL A 20 7.82 -3.37 -19.33
N MET A 21 7.27 -3.84 -18.20
CA MET A 21 6.06 -4.68 -18.21
C MET A 21 4.76 -3.91 -18.05
N PHE A 22 4.80 -2.74 -17.41
CA PHE A 22 3.61 -1.92 -17.20
C PHE A 22 3.67 -0.67 -18.06
N ARG A 23 2.55 -0.36 -18.70
CA ARG A 23 2.31 0.98 -19.24
C ARG A 23 1.83 1.84 -18.07
N MET A 24 2.81 2.41 -17.34
CA MET A 24 2.57 3.16 -16.12
C MET A 24 2.00 4.54 -16.44
N ASP A 25 0.83 4.84 -15.89
CA ASP A 25 0.23 6.17 -15.90
C ASP A 25 0.21 6.68 -14.44
N ILE A 26 1.11 7.61 -14.11
CA ILE A 26 1.21 8.17 -12.76
C ILE A 26 0.82 9.64 -12.79
N PHE A 27 -0.35 9.94 -12.26
CA PHE A 27 -0.83 11.31 -12.09
C PHE A 27 -0.73 11.76 -10.63
N ARG A 28 -0.29 13.00 -10.41
CA ARG A 28 -0.09 13.59 -9.09
C ARG A 28 -0.87 14.89 -8.95
N HIS A 29 -1.80 14.95 -7.99
CA HIS A 29 -2.46 16.21 -7.61
C HIS A 29 -1.56 17.12 -6.77
N SER A 30 -0.45 16.57 -6.23
CA SER A 30 0.53 17.29 -5.40
C SER A 30 1.83 16.51 -5.35
N HIS A 31 2.92 17.20 -5.01
CA HIS A 31 4.18 16.54 -4.70
C HIS A 31 4.05 15.68 -3.45
N ILE A 32 4.68 14.50 -3.46
CA ILE A 32 4.81 13.67 -2.26
C ILE A 32 5.85 14.34 -1.35
N PRO A 33 5.48 14.74 -0.12
CA PRO A 33 6.41 15.41 0.79
C PRO A 33 7.63 14.51 1.11
N THR A 34 8.75 15.13 1.43
CA THR A 34 9.92 14.43 1.97
C THR A 34 9.68 13.96 3.41
N GLY A 35 10.52 13.06 3.92
CA GLY A 35 10.41 12.51 5.27
C GLY A 35 9.32 11.45 5.41
N ALA A 36 9.09 11.03 6.67
CA ALA A 36 8.13 9.99 7.00
C ALA A 36 6.70 10.43 6.73
N LYS A 37 5.94 9.55 6.12
CA LYS A 37 4.53 9.72 5.76
C LYS A 37 3.81 8.40 5.78
N ILE A 38 2.50 8.43 5.72
CA ILE A 38 1.66 7.24 5.61
C ILE A 38 1.03 7.23 4.23
N ILE A 39 1.46 6.33 3.36
CA ILE A 39 0.83 6.08 2.06
C ILE A 39 -0.35 5.16 2.29
N VAL A 40 -1.53 5.56 1.81
CA VAL A 40 -2.75 4.77 1.98
C VAL A 40 -3.40 4.55 0.63
N ALA A 41 -3.59 3.29 0.25
CA ALA A 41 -4.11 2.91 -1.06
C ALA A 41 -5.22 1.86 -0.97
N ASN A 42 -6.02 1.70 -2.04
CA ASN A 42 -6.74 0.48 -2.34
C ASN A 42 -5.78 -0.64 -2.76
N HIS A 43 -6.24 -1.89 -2.82
CA HIS A 43 -5.37 -3.05 -3.06
C HIS A 43 -5.96 -3.99 -4.13
N PRO A 44 -6.05 -3.55 -5.39
CA PRO A 44 -6.62 -4.38 -6.45
C PRO A 44 -5.80 -5.64 -6.74
N THR A 45 -4.46 -5.60 -6.54
CA THR A 45 -3.59 -6.72 -6.90
C THR A 45 -2.47 -6.99 -5.90
N THR A 46 -2.01 -8.23 -5.82
CA THR A 46 -0.86 -8.66 -5.00
C THR A 46 0.45 -7.97 -5.42
N THR A 47 0.49 -7.36 -6.61
CA THR A 47 1.66 -6.65 -7.16
C THR A 47 1.82 -5.23 -6.57
N ASP A 48 0.75 -4.63 -6.04
CA ASP A 48 0.70 -3.22 -5.62
C ASP A 48 1.76 -2.82 -4.57
N PRO A 49 2.09 -3.65 -3.55
CA PRO A 49 3.11 -3.32 -2.56
C PRO A 49 4.47 -3.00 -3.20
N PHE A 50 4.86 -3.79 -4.20
CA PHE A 50 6.13 -3.61 -4.91
C PHE A 50 6.15 -2.29 -5.70
N ILE A 51 5.04 -1.97 -6.37
CA ILE A 51 4.94 -0.73 -7.15
C ILE A 51 4.96 0.48 -6.20
N LEU A 52 4.18 0.47 -5.12
CA LEU A 52 4.14 1.57 -4.17
C LEU A 52 5.49 1.81 -3.48
N THR A 53 6.22 0.75 -3.11
CA THR A 53 7.57 0.89 -2.55
C THR A 53 8.54 1.49 -3.56
N SER A 54 8.40 1.18 -4.84
CA SER A 54 9.29 1.68 -5.90
C SER A 54 9.08 3.16 -6.20
N ILE A 55 7.89 3.71 -5.96
CA ILE A 55 7.56 5.12 -6.21
C ILE A 55 7.57 5.98 -4.94
N SER A 56 7.72 5.38 -3.76
CA SER A 56 7.88 6.12 -2.52
C SER A 56 9.21 6.88 -2.51
N ASN A 57 9.17 8.14 -2.11
CA ASN A 57 10.40 8.92 -1.95
C ASN A 57 11.10 8.51 -0.65
N GLY A 58 12.10 7.62 -0.73
CA GLY A 58 12.85 7.08 0.40
C GLY A 58 12.42 5.67 0.81
N GLN A 59 12.94 5.20 1.94
CA GLN A 59 12.64 3.88 2.47
C GLN A 59 11.17 3.79 2.92
N ALA A 60 10.50 2.71 2.55
CA ALA A 60 9.13 2.44 2.96
C ALA A 60 8.96 1.02 3.48
N SER A 61 8.16 0.87 4.53
CA SER A 61 7.73 -0.42 5.09
C SER A 61 6.26 -0.64 4.75
N VAL A 62 5.93 -1.84 4.31
CA VAL A 62 4.56 -2.26 3.98
C VAL A 62 4.06 -3.21 5.07
N LEU A 63 2.80 -3.08 5.46
CA LEU A 63 2.11 -4.07 6.29
C LEU A 63 1.69 -5.24 5.39
N ILE A 64 2.23 -6.44 5.64
CA ILE A 64 2.10 -7.62 4.79
C ILE A 64 1.62 -8.80 5.64
N LYS A 65 0.74 -9.65 5.13
CA LYS A 65 0.32 -10.89 5.82
C LYS A 65 1.55 -11.72 6.25
N ASP A 66 1.57 -12.15 7.49
CA ASP A 66 2.66 -12.91 8.10
C ASP A 66 3.05 -14.17 7.33
N VAL A 67 2.07 -14.91 6.82
CA VAL A 67 2.29 -16.13 6.03
C VAL A 67 3.22 -15.92 4.82
N LEU A 68 3.31 -14.71 4.26
CA LEU A 68 4.21 -14.42 3.15
C LEU A 68 5.68 -14.34 3.58
N PHE A 69 5.95 -14.11 4.86
CA PHE A 69 7.30 -14.14 5.43
C PHE A 69 7.84 -15.58 5.58
N ASP A 70 6.99 -16.57 5.46
CA ASP A 70 7.35 -17.99 5.48
C ASP A 70 7.80 -18.54 4.11
N ILE A 71 7.63 -17.79 3.04
CA ILE A 71 8.09 -18.18 1.70
C ILE A 71 9.63 -18.17 1.68
N PRO A 72 10.28 -19.28 1.33
CA PRO A 72 11.74 -19.33 1.23
C PRO A 72 12.30 -18.22 0.34
N ILE A 73 13.45 -17.63 0.73
CA ILE A 73 14.12 -16.52 0.04
C ILE A 73 13.29 -15.23 0.10
N PHE A 74 12.02 -15.23 -0.36
CA PHE A 74 11.15 -14.06 -0.39
C PHE A 74 10.82 -13.55 1.02
N GLY A 75 10.44 -14.43 1.95
CA GLY A 75 10.18 -14.04 3.34
C GLY A 75 11.41 -13.44 4.03
N LYS A 76 12.60 -14.04 3.77
CA LYS A 76 13.87 -13.49 4.25
C LYS A 76 14.12 -12.08 3.69
N TYR A 77 13.82 -11.86 2.41
CA TYR A 77 13.89 -10.53 1.80
C TYR A 77 12.92 -9.56 2.47
N LEU A 78 11.67 -9.94 2.74
CA LEU A 78 10.68 -9.09 3.41
C LEU A 78 11.16 -8.63 4.80
N HIS A 79 11.71 -9.54 5.60
CA HIS A 79 12.32 -9.22 6.89
C HIS A 79 13.50 -8.26 6.75
N LEU A 80 14.44 -8.56 5.86
CA LEU A 80 15.64 -7.74 5.65
C LEU A 80 15.30 -6.37 5.06
N ALA A 81 14.30 -6.27 4.20
CA ALA A 81 13.80 -5.01 3.67
C ALA A 81 13.05 -4.17 4.72
N GLY A 82 12.71 -4.77 5.87
CA GLY A 82 12.06 -4.10 6.99
C GLY A 82 10.56 -3.91 6.82
N HIS A 83 9.91 -4.79 6.05
CA HIS A 83 8.44 -4.83 6.00
C HIS A 83 7.87 -5.40 7.30
N ILE A 84 6.60 -5.09 7.58
CA ILE A 84 5.93 -5.37 8.85
C ILE A 84 4.98 -6.56 8.68
N PRO A 85 5.22 -7.69 9.38
CA PRO A 85 4.30 -8.81 9.36
C PRO A 85 3.00 -8.49 10.10
N VAL A 86 1.86 -8.85 9.51
CA VAL A 86 0.53 -8.70 10.13
C VAL A 86 -0.03 -10.08 10.42
N VAL A 87 0.07 -10.49 11.67
CA VAL A 87 -0.50 -11.74 12.16
C VAL A 87 -2.00 -11.57 12.38
N LYS A 88 -2.80 -12.52 11.90
CA LYS A 88 -4.25 -12.49 12.11
C LYS A 88 -4.58 -12.52 13.60
N GLY A 89 -5.39 -11.56 14.06
CA GLY A 89 -5.73 -11.40 15.49
C GLY A 89 -4.74 -10.58 16.30
N LYS A 90 -3.53 -10.31 15.80
CA LYS A 90 -2.47 -9.55 16.49
C LYS A 90 -2.15 -8.21 15.79
N GLY A 91 -3.17 -7.52 15.32
CA GLY A 91 -2.99 -6.25 14.60
C GLY A 91 -2.35 -5.13 15.42
N THR A 92 -2.36 -5.21 16.75
CA THR A 92 -1.74 -4.24 17.65
C THR A 92 -0.21 -4.23 17.51
N GLU A 93 0.43 -5.40 17.45
CA GLU A 93 1.88 -5.52 17.29
C GLU A 93 2.36 -4.86 15.99
N ALA A 94 1.69 -5.16 14.87
CA ALA A 94 1.99 -4.55 13.57
C ALA A 94 1.75 -3.03 13.57
N PHE A 95 0.75 -2.57 14.32
CA PHE A 95 0.44 -1.16 14.47
C PHE A 95 1.54 -0.41 15.24
N GLU A 96 2.01 -0.98 16.34
CA GLU A 96 3.10 -0.43 17.15
C GLU A 96 4.40 -0.39 16.36
N GLU A 97 4.73 -1.46 15.63
CA GLU A 97 5.90 -1.46 14.74
C GLU A 97 5.78 -0.38 13.66
N ALA A 98 4.60 -0.17 13.07
CA ALA A 98 4.37 0.89 12.10
C ALA A 98 4.62 2.29 12.69
N LEU A 99 4.19 2.54 13.93
CA LEU A 99 4.48 3.78 14.66
C LEU A 99 5.98 3.98 14.85
N GLU A 100 6.69 2.95 15.27
CA GLU A 100 8.16 3.01 15.43
C GLU A 100 8.88 3.30 14.11
N LYS A 101 8.43 2.72 12.99
CA LYS A 101 8.96 3.06 11.65
C LYS A 101 8.78 4.54 11.33
N LEU A 102 7.57 5.08 11.58
CA LEU A 102 7.27 6.50 11.34
C LEU A 102 8.12 7.44 12.22
N LYS A 103 8.38 7.08 13.48
CA LYS A 103 9.31 7.81 14.37
C LYS A 103 10.73 7.82 13.82
N LYS A 104 11.19 6.70 13.25
CA LYS A 104 12.51 6.55 12.63
C LYS A 104 12.64 7.21 11.25
N GLY A 105 11.65 7.98 10.81
CA GLY A 105 11.68 8.65 9.52
C GLY A 105 11.32 7.77 8.31
N ILE A 106 10.87 6.52 8.54
CA ILE A 106 10.52 5.55 7.49
C ILE A 106 9.05 5.71 7.11
N THR A 107 8.78 5.77 5.81
CA THR A 107 7.40 5.78 5.29
C THR A 107 6.71 4.45 5.56
N VAL A 108 5.42 4.50 5.93
CA VAL A 108 4.60 3.30 6.09
C VAL A 108 3.53 3.25 5.01
N ILE A 109 3.40 2.10 4.35
CA ILE A 109 2.37 1.87 3.33
C ILE A 109 1.29 0.96 3.92
N VAL A 110 0.04 1.44 3.85
CA VAL A 110 -1.14 0.75 4.38
C VAL A 110 -2.16 0.59 3.28
N PHE A 111 -2.66 -0.62 3.09
CA PHE A 111 -3.82 -0.84 2.26
C PHE A 111 -5.08 -0.69 3.12
N ILE A 112 -5.94 0.26 2.75
CA ILE A 112 -7.03 0.74 3.61
C ILE A 112 -8.06 -0.34 3.97
N GLU A 113 -8.21 -1.36 3.14
CA GLU A 113 -9.14 -2.48 3.37
C GLU A 113 -8.52 -3.58 4.24
N GLY A 114 -7.19 -3.57 4.41
CA GLY A 114 -6.43 -4.58 5.15
C GLY A 114 -6.38 -5.95 4.47
N ASP A 115 -6.85 -6.04 3.23
CA ASP A 115 -6.81 -7.21 2.35
C ASP A 115 -6.94 -6.76 0.89
N LEU A 116 -6.85 -7.69 -0.06
CA LEU A 116 -7.10 -7.43 -1.47
C LEU A 116 -8.52 -6.88 -1.69
N SER A 117 -8.64 -5.80 -2.45
CA SER A 117 -9.93 -5.17 -2.74
C SER A 117 -10.92 -6.16 -3.33
N LYS A 118 -12.11 -6.25 -2.75
CA LYS A 118 -13.18 -7.13 -3.24
C LYS A 118 -13.79 -6.63 -4.54
N PHE A 119 -13.90 -5.32 -4.67
CA PHE A 119 -14.49 -4.64 -5.82
C PHE A 119 -13.48 -3.69 -6.43
N LEU A 120 -13.55 -3.48 -7.75
CA LEU A 120 -12.85 -2.39 -8.42
C LEU A 120 -13.68 -1.10 -8.27
N HIS A 121 -13.01 0.02 -8.19
CA HIS A 121 -13.59 1.36 -8.11
C HIS A 121 -14.41 1.67 -6.85
N LYS A 122 -14.28 0.83 -5.81
CA LYS A 122 -14.95 1.05 -4.54
C LYS A 122 -14.19 0.44 -3.37
N VAL A 123 -13.72 1.27 -2.45
CA VAL A 123 -13.27 0.83 -1.13
C VAL A 123 -14.48 0.43 -0.30
N SER A 124 -14.62 -0.85 0.03
CA SER A 124 -15.85 -1.38 0.65
C SER A 124 -15.88 -1.27 2.17
N LYS A 125 -14.78 -1.54 2.83
CA LYS A 125 -14.66 -1.55 4.30
C LYS A 125 -13.33 -0.94 4.75
N PRO A 126 -13.23 0.39 4.80
CA PRO A 126 -12.00 1.05 5.24
C PRO A 126 -11.69 0.72 6.70
N LYS A 127 -10.48 0.25 6.97
CA LYS A 127 -9.96 0.03 8.31
C LYS A 127 -9.48 1.34 8.93
N THR A 128 -9.52 1.43 10.26
CA THR A 128 -9.15 2.65 11.00
C THR A 128 -7.64 2.82 11.22
N GLY A 129 -6.83 1.81 10.93
CA GLY A 129 -5.41 1.78 11.23
C GLY A 129 -4.63 2.98 10.67
N ALA A 130 -4.86 3.35 9.41
CA ALA A 130 -4.18 4.48 8.78
C ALA A 130 -4.49 5.83 9.47
N ILE A 131 -5.76 6.07 9.84
CA ILE A 131 -6.19 7.28 10.55
C ILE A 131 -5.55 7.33 11.94
N ARG A 132 -5.57 6.20 12.68
CA ARG A 132 -4.95 6.11 14.01
C ARG A 132 -3.44 6.34 13.95
N LEU A 133 -2.75 5.78 12.95
CA LEU A 133 -1.33 6.04 12.72
C LEU A 133 -1.06 7.52 12.48
N ALA A 134 -1.88 8.20 11.66
CA ALA A 134 -1.71 9.61 11.37
C ALA A 134 -1.93 10.49 12.61
N LEU A 135 -2.99 10.23 13.39
CA LEU A 135 -3.29 10.98 14.61
C LEU A 135 -2.21 10.81 15.68
N LEU A 136 -1.66 9.59 15.85
CA LEU A 136 -0.64 9.31 16.89
C LEU A 136 0.76 9.73 16.46
N SER A 137 1.10 9.65 15.17
CA SER A 137 2.42 9.99 14.68
C SER A 137 2.56 11.46 14.25
N GLY A 138 1.44 12.17 14.02
CA GLY A 138 1.42 13.49 13.41
C GLY A 138 1.90 13.51 11.94
N ARG A 139 2.10 12.34 11.32
CA ARG A 139 2.60 12.26 9.93
C ARG A 139 1.46 12.37 8.93
N PRO A 140 1.70 13.02 7.77
CA PRO A 140 0.67 13.19 6.75
C PRO A 140 0.29 11.87 6.10
N LEU A 141 -1.01 11.74 5.77
CA LEU A 141 -1.54 10.69 4.91
C LEU A 141 -1.39 11.10 3.44
N ILE A 142 -0.95 10.18 2.60
CA ILE A 142 -0.92 10.35 1.15
C ILE A 142 -1.90 9.34 0.56
N PRO A 143 -3.11 9.78 0.18
CA PRO A 143 -4.08 8.87 -0.43
C PRO A 143 -3.69 8.55 -1.87
N ILE A 144 -3.77 7.28 -2.24
CA ILE A 144 -3.44 6.79 -3.58
C ILE A 144 -4.57 5.90 -4.10
N GLY A 145 -5.03 6.18 -5.32
CA GLY A 145 -5.89 5.30 -6.08
C GLY A 145 -5.10 4.48 -7.09
N ILE A 146 -5.23 3.16 -7.05
CA ILE A 146 -4.61 2.23 -7.99
C ILE A 146 -5.69 1.66 -8.90
N SER A 147 -5.49 1.77 -10.20
CA SER A 147 -6.40 1.24 -11.22
C SER A 147 -5.68 0.31 -12.18
N VAL A 148 -6.31 -0.83 -12.46
CA VAL A 148 -5.80 -1.85 -13.37
C VAL A 148 -6.92 -2.41 -14.23
N LYS A 149 -6.61 -2.96 -15.40
CA LYS A 149 -7.60 -3.65 -16.24
C LYS A 149 -7.87 -5.05 -15.69
N ARG A 150 -9.14 -5.33 -15.32
CA ARG A 150 -9.55 -6.62 -14.73
C ARG A 150 -9.11 -7.84 -15.55
N LYS A 151 -9.18 -7.74 -16.89
CA LYS A 151 -8.78 -8.82 -17.80
C LYS A 151 -7.33 -9.28 -17.68
N ASN A 152 -6.46 -8.41 -17.11
CA ASN A 152 -5.04 -8.70 -16.95
C ASN A 152 -4.71 -9.26 -15.55
N ILE A 153 -5.68 -9.31 -14.63
CA ILE A 153 -5.52 -9.92 -13.31
C ILE A 153 -5.52 -11.45 -13.45
N ARG A 154 -4.52 -12.10 -12.88
CA ARG A 154 -4.42 -13.56 -12.80
C ARG A 154 -4.64 -14.00 -11.36
N LEU A 155 -5.66 -14.84 -11.15
CA LEU A 155 -5.87 -15.49 -9.87
C LEU A 155 -4.92 -16.67 -9.76
N MET A 156 -4.11 -16.68 -8.71
CA MET A 156 -3.19 -17.79 -8.45
C MET A 156 -3.37 -18.27 -7.01
N LYS A 157 -3.44 -19.58 -6.87
CA LYS A 157 -3.48 -20.27 -5.59
C LYS A 157 -2.06 -20.68 -5.21
N SER A 158 -1.70 -20.44 -3.97
CA SER A 158 -0.44 -20.89 -3.38
C SER A 158 -0.73 -21.63 -2.07
N ILE A 159 0.08 -22.61 -1.74
CA ILE A 159 0.06 -23.30 -0.45
C ILE A 159 1.38 -22.96 0.25
N ILE A 160 1.29 -22.26 1.39
CA ILE A 160 2.45 -21.84 2.17
C ILE A 160 2.31 -22.45 3.56
N LYS A 161 3.22 -23.35 3.93
CA LYS A 161 3.16 -24.13 5.18
C LYS A 161 1.78 -24.74 5.47
N GLY A 162 1.14 -25.32 4.44
CA GLY A 162 -0.18 -25.93 4.55
C GLY A 162 -1.35 -24.95 4.51
N VAL A 163 -1.11 -23.65 4.53
CA VAL A 163 -2.15 -22.60 4.43
C VAL A 163 -2.39 -22.25 2.97
N GLN A 164 -3.65 -22.33 2.55
CA GLN A 164 -4.04 -21.93 1.21
C GLN A 164 -4.24 -20.41 1.13
N GLU A 165 -3.46 -19.77 0.26
CA GLU A 165 -3.55 -18.35 -0.04
C GLU A 165 -3.90 -18.10 -1.50
N TRP A 166 -4.72 -17.08 -1.74
CA TRP A 166 -5.08 -16.62 -3.07
C TRP A 166 -4.47 -15.25 -3.34
N GLY A 167 -3.77 -15.15 -4.49
CA GLY A 167 -3.23 -13.89 -4.98
C GLY A 167 -3.91 -13.42 -6.26
N LYS A 168 -4.11 -12.12 -6.38
CA LYS A 168 -4.55 -11.42 -7.60
C LYS A 168 -3.33 -10.80 -8.26
N TRP A 169 -2.61 -11.54 -9.09
CA TRP A 169 -1.37 -11.10 -9.69
C TRP A 169 -1.61 -10.26 -10.96
N TYR A 170 -0.83 -9.20 -11.09
CA TYR A 170 -0.82 -8.35 -12.27
C TYR A 170 0.61 -8.27 -12.79
N PHE A 171 0.91 -9.02 -13.87
CA PHE A 171 2.28 -9.16 -14.36
C PHE A 171 2.62 -8.16 -15.45
N ARG A 172 1.64 -7.72 -16.23
CA ARG A 172 1.85 -6.78 -17.36
C ARG A 172 0.56 -6.07 -17.75
N GLY A 173 0.72 -4.90 -18.36
CA GLY A 173 -0.40 -4.14 -18.94
C GLY A 173 -0.53 -2.74 -18.37
N PRO A 174 -1.61 -2.01 -18.71
CA PRO A 174 -1.84 -0.67 -18.22
C PRO A 174 -2.05 -0.63 -16.70
N TYR A 175 -1.31 0.24 -16.01
CA TYR A 175 -1.36 0.37 -14.55
C TYR A 175 -1.38 1.86 -14.19
N ALA A 176 -2.49 2.36 -13.70
CA ALA A 176 -2.63 3.76 -13.34
C ALA A 176 -2.53 3.97 -11.82
N ILE A 177 -1.80 5.00 -11.44
CA ILE A 177 -1.68 5.48 -10.07
C ILE A 177 -2.10 6.95 -10.04
N THR A 178 -3.08 7.27 -9.19
CA THR A 178 -3.47 8.65 -8.92
C THR A 178 -3.10 9.00 -7.49
N ILE A 179 -2.18 9.94 -7.32
CA ILE A 179 -1.70 10.39 -6.01
C ILE A 179 -2.46 11.65 -5.63
N GLY A 180 -3.20 11.59 -4.52
CA GLY A 180 -3.96 12.70 -3.99
C GLY A 180 -3.10 13.71 -3.20
N LYS A 181 -3.74 14.79 -2.75
CA LYS A 181 -3.11 15.80 -1.90
C LYS A 181 -2.81 15.21 -0.50
N PRO A 182 -1.68 15.59 0.13
CA PRO A 182 -1.38 15.21 1.51
C PRO A 182 -2.47 15.68 2.48
N ILE A 183 -2.82 14.83 3.43
CA ILE A 183 -3.84 15.11 4.46
C ILE A 183 -3.16 15.06 5.83
N SER A 184 -3.13 16.18 6.52
CA SER A 184 -2.69 16.24 7.92
C SER A 184 -3.92 16.20 8.83
N LEU A 185 -3.89 15.32 9.83
CA LEU A 185 -4.94 15.19 10.81
C LEU A 185 -4.50 15.78 12.15
N LYS A 186 -5.45 16.41 12.85
CA LYS A 186 -5.27 16.92 14.22
C LYS A 186 -6.31 16.28 15.14
N GLY A 187 -5.96 16.07 16.39
CA GLY A 187 -6.84 15.49 17.40
C GLY A 187 -6.33 14.18 17.97
N GLY A 188 -7.14 13.53 18.80
CA GLY A 188 -6.78 12.27 19.45
C GLY A 188 -7.56 11.08 18.90
N VAL A 189 -7.12 9.88 19.26
CA VAL A 189 -7.74 8.60 18.87
C VAL A 189 -8.91 8.20 19.80
N GLY A 190 -9.16 8.95 20.89
CA GLY A 190 -10.18 8.60 21.89
C GLY A 190 -11.63 8.71 21.36
N ASN A 191 -11.90 9.59 20.39
CA ASN A 191 -13.20 9.67 19.75
C ASN A 191 -13.28 8.65 18.59
N TRP A 192 -13.76 7.45 18.93
CA TRP A 192 -13.83 6.33 17.99
C TRP A 192 -14.75 6.57 16.79
N ASP A 193 -15.84 7.28 16.98
CA ASP A 193 -16.78 7.59 15.88
C ASP A 193 -16.17 8.59 14.90
N ASN A 194 -15.43 9.58 15.39
CA ASN A 194 -14.66 10.48 14.52
C ASN A 194 -13.60 9.71 13.73
N VAL A 195 -12.87 8.77 14.36
CA VAL A 195 -11.88 7.92 13.67
C VAL A 195 -12.53 7.10 12.55
N LYS A 196 -13.69 6.50 12.80
CA LYS A 196 -14.46 5.78 11.77
C LYS A 196 -14.91 6.70 10.64
N LYS A 197 -15.44 7.89 10.97
CA LYS A 197 -15.88 8.90 9.99
C LYS A 197 -14.72 9.35 9.10
N LEU A 198 -13.55 9.63 9.68
CA LEU A 198 -12.33 9.98 8.94
C LEU A 198 -11.87 8.83 8.04
N SER A 199 -11.91 7.57 8.50
CA SER A 199 -11.60 6.39 7.70
C SER A 199 -12.53 6.25 6.50
N SER A 200 -13.82 6.42 6.69
CA SER A 200 -14.81 6.38 5.62
C SER A 200 -14.58 7.49 4.59
N LYS A 201 -14.28 8.71 5.05
CA LYS A 201 -13.93 9.85 4.18
C LYS A 201 -12.67 9.55 3.36
N LEU A 202 -11.63 9.02 3.99
CA LEU A 202 -10.39 8.62 3.31
C LEU A 202 -10.65 7.53 2.27
N GLY A 203 -11.49 6.53 2.58
CA GLY A 203 -11.93 5.51 1.63
C GLY A 203 -12.65 6.09 0.42
N GLY A 204 -13.51 7.09 0.62
CA GLY A 204 -14.17 7.84 -0.45
C GLY A 204 -13.18 8.57 -1.35
N ILE A 205 -12.19 9.25 -0.77
CA ILE A 205 -11.12 9.94 -1.51
C ILE A 205 -10.34 8.93 -2.38
N ILE A 206 -9.91 7.81 -1.80
CA ILE A 206 -9.18 6.76 -2.53
C ILE A 206 -10.01 6.19 -3.68
N SER A 207 -11.30 5.96 -3.47
CA SER A 207 -12.21 5.49 -4.52
C SER A 207 -12.36 6.50 -5.68
N LEU A 208 -12.35 7.81 -5.39
CA LEU A 208 -12.37 8.84 -6.42
C LEU A 208 -11.05 8.87 -7.22
N LEU A 209 -9.92 8.77 -6.53
CA LEU A 209 -8.59 8.70 -7.17
C LEU A 209 -8.44 7.44 -8.04
N GLU A 210 -8.98 6.30 -7.59
CA GLU A 210 -9.03 5.07 -8.39
C GLU A 210 -9.87 5.25 -9.65
N LYS A 211 -11.08 5.81 -9.53
CA LYS A 211 -11.96 6.09 -10.68
C LYS A 211 -11.31 7.02 -11.70
N ASP A 212 -10.58 8.04 -11.22
CA ASP A 212 -9.83 8.94 -12.10
C ASP A 212 -8.75 8.18 -12.89
N GLY A 213 -7.96 7.33 -12.23
CA GLY A 213 -7.01 6.45 -12.90
C GLY A 213 -7.66 5.51 -13.90
N ALA A 214 -8.83 4.95 -13.54
CA ALA A 214 -9.58 4.06 -14.45
C ALA A 214 -10.03 4.77 -15.72
N LYS A 215 -10.50 6.03 -15.62
CA LYS A 215 -10.88 6.85 -16.79
C LYS A 215 -9.68 7.05 -17.72
N ARG A 216 -8.51 7.38 -17.19
CA ARG A 216 -7.29 7.53 -18.00
C ARG A 216 -6.88 6.25 -18.71
N LEU A 217 -7.05 5.08 -18.05
CA LEU A 217 -6.81 3.79 -18.70
C LEU A 217 -7.79 3.44 -19.82
N LEU A 218 -8.98 4.06 -19.87
CA LEU A 218 -9.92 3.90 -20.97
C LEU A 218 -9.56 4.75 -22.17
N ILE A 219 -9.01 5.94 -21.94
CA ILE A 219 -8.67 6.91 -22.99
C ILE A 219 -7.34 6.53 -23.66
N ASN A 220 -6.36 6.10 -22.88
CA ASN A 220 -4.98 5.92 -23.33
C ASN A 220 -4.64 4.49 -23.77
N HIS A 221 -5.57 3.52 -23.65
CA HIS A 221 -5.33 2.08 -23.85
C HIS A 221 -6.61 1.29 -24.19
#